data_26fda43fbfbfa556932674f9f4610278
#
_entry.id   26fda43fbfbfa556932674f9f4610278
#
_cell.length_a   1.000
_cell.length_b   1.000
_cell.length_c   1.000
_cell.angle_alpha   90.00
_cell.angle_beta   90.00
_cell.angle_gamma   90.00
#
_symmetry.space_group_name_H-M   'P 1'
#
loop_
_entity.id
_entity.type
_entity.pdbx_description
1 polymer ?
#
loop_
_entity_poly.entity_id
_entity_poly.type
_entity_poly.pdbx_seq_one_letter_code
_entity_poly.pdbx_strand_id
1 'polypeptide(L)'
;MSDAPAHIEERRPHILIVDDEEGVRSAIRRTLRKEPYRLSEAASGAEALELMRSDPPDLLLTDHLMPQMTGLELLQRVRLYYPDILRIVLTGQAELETVVAAINDGEVFRFLRKPWDDTELKLAIHLALEHQRTTRENARLLELLRAQADVIKRLESNHPGISSIRRDASGAILIAEDERAQPDE
;
A
#
# COMPACT_ATOMS: atom_id res chain seq x y z
N MET A 1 -9.34 -36.16 -1.40
CA MET A 1 -8.44 -35.31 -2.21
C MET A 1 -8.46 -33.97 -1.52
N SER A 2 -7.38 -33.64 -0.84
CA SER A 2 -7.27 -32.46 0.02
C SER A 2 -6.82 -31.30 -0.84
N ASP A 3 -7.70 -30.34 -1.03
CA ASP A 3 -7.40 -29.08 -1.69
C ASP A 3 -6.72 -28.18 -0.65
N ALA A 4 -5.39 -28.24 -0.58
CA ALA A 4 -4.62 -27.33 0.25
C ALA A 4 -4.68 -25.94 -0.42
N PRO A 5 -4.99 -24.87 0.34
CA PRO A 5 -4.98 -23.53 -0.23
C PRO A 5 -3.59 -23.23 -0.79
N ALA A 6 -3.55 -22.79 -2.05
CA ALA A 6 -2.33 -22.33 -2.70
C ALA A 6 -1.65 -21.30 -1.78
N HIS A 7 -0.47 -21.63 -1.28
CA HIS A 7 0.41 -20.66 -0.64
C HIS A 7 0.69 -19.57 -1.68
N ILE A 8 0.04 -18.42 -1.52
CA ILE A 8 0.46 -17.20 -2.19
C ILE A 8 1.85 -16.94 -1.62
N GLU A 9 2.90 -17.20 -2.40
CA GLU A 9 4.25 -16.75 -2.05
C GLU A 9 4.16 -15.25 -1.82
N GLU A 10 4.18 -14.83 -0.56
CA GLU A 10 4.15 -13.41 -0.20
C GLU A 10 5.41 -12.79 -0.82
N ARG A 11 5.19 -12.00 -1.87
CA ARG A 11 6.26 -11.24 -2.52
C ARG A 11 6.99 -10.43 -1.45
N ARG A 12 8.31 -10.61 -1.36
CA ARG A 12 9.15 -9.82 -0.45
C ARG A 12 9.02 -8.34 -0.80
N PRO A 13 8.70 -7.48 0.18
CA PRO A 13 8.62 -6.05 -0.06
C PRO A 13 9.91 -5.51 -0.68
N HIS A 14 9.78 -4.65 -1.68
CA HIS A 14 10.90 -4.05 -2.38
C HIS A 14 11.19 -2.66 -1.82
N ILE A 15 12.42 -2.44 -1.35
CA ILE A 15 12.90 -1.16 -0.82
C ILE A 15 13.98 -0.61 -1.76
N LEU A 16 13.78 0.61 -2.24
CA LEU A 16 14.80 1.37 -2.98
C LEU A 16 15.49 2.34 -2.03
N ILE A 17 16.81 2.19 -1.93
CA ILE A 17 17.69 3.04 -1.11
C ILE A 17 18.35 4.06 -2.04
N VAL A 18 18.21 5.35 -1.74
CA VAL A 18 18.76 6.44 -2.55
C VAL A 18 19.61 7.36 -1.68
N ASP A 19 20.89 7.41 -1.95
CA ASP A 19 21.86 8.25 -1.25
C ASP A 19 23.09 8.37 -2.14
N ASP A 20 23.70 9.54 -2.27
CA ASP A 20 24.88 9.72 -3.12
C ASP A 20 26.15 9.10 -2.49
N GLU A 21 26.15 8.93 -1.17
CA GLU A 21 27.24 8.27 -0.45
C GLU A 21 27.14 6.75 -0.47
N GLU A 22 28.04 6.05 -1.14
CA GLU A 22 28.09 4.58 -1.17
C GLU A 22 28.23 3.98 0.25
N GLY A 23 28.94 4.65 1.14
CA GLY A 23 29.12 4.23 2.54
C GLY A 23 27.79 4.15 3.30
N VAL A 24 26.90 5.12 3.06
CA VAL A 24 25.56 5.17 3.62
C VAL A 24 24.68 4.05 3.07
N ARG A 25 24.61 3.89 1.74
CA ARG A 25 23.86 2.78 1.11
C ARG A 25 24.33 1.42 1.62
N SER A 26 25.65 1.21 1.70
CA SER A 26 26.22 -0.03 2.24
C SER A 26 25.90 -0.26 3.71
N ALA A 27 25.84 0.79 4.54
CA ALA A 27 25.43 0.68 5.93
C ALA A 27 23.97 0.25 6.07
N ILE A 28 23.06 0.89 5.33
CA ILE A 28 21.63 0.54 5.31
C ILE A 28 21.44 -0.91 4.82
N ARG A 29 22.06 -1.29 3.71
CA ARG A 29 22.02 -2.66 3.20
C ARG A 29 22.50 -3.67 4.25
N ARG A 30 23.58 -3.39 4.98
CA ARG A 30 24.07 -4.26 6.04
C ARG A 30 23.08 -4.41 7.19
N THR A 31 22.46 -3.31 7.61
CA THR A 31 21.42 -3.29 8.64
C THR A 31 20.22 -4.15 8.24
N LEU A 32 19.79 -4.05 6.97
CA LEU A 32 18.59 -4.74 6.47
C LEU A 32 18.85 -6.14 5.91
N ARG A 33 20.10 -6.62 5.87
CA ARG A 33 20.49 -7.89 5.22
C ARG A 33 19.73 -9.13 5.72
N LYS A 34 19.33 -9.14 6.99
CA LYS A 34 18.63 -10.27 7.62
C LYS A 34 17.12 -10.15 7.55
N GLU A 35 16.61 -9.02 7.09
CA GLU A 35 15.17 -8.76 6.96
C GLU A 35 14.64 -9.37 5.64
N PRO A 36 13.35 -9.72 5.59
CA PRO A 36 12.76 -10.36 4.41
C PRO A 36 12.42 -9.37 3.29
N TYR A 37 13.35 -8.45 2.98
CA TYR A 37 13.17 -7.41 1.97
C TYR A 37 14.03 -7.68 0.73
N ARG A 38 13.54 -7.24 -0.42
CA ARG A 38 14.34 -7.08 -1.63
C ARG A 38 14.87 -5.65 -1.65
N LEU A 39 16.18 -5.49 -1.80
CA LEU A 39 16.84 -4.18 -1.78
C LEU A 39 17.37 -3.83 -3.16
N SER A 40 17.17 -2.60 -3.59
CA SER A 40 17.86 -1.96 -4.71
C SER A 40 18.44 -0.61 -4.26
N GLU A 41 19.42 -0.12 -4.99
CA GLU A 41 20.17 1.08 -4.62
C GLU A 41 20.24 2.01 -5.84
N ALA A 42 20.22 3.31 -5.57
CA ALA A 42 20.51 4.35 -6.54
C ALA A 42 21.42 5.40 -5.91
N ALA A 43 22.36 5.92 -6.69
CA ALA A 43 23.29 6.95 -6.23
C ALA A 43 22.78 8.38 -6.47
N SER A 44 21.58 8.54 -7.04
CA SER A 44 20.97 9.84 -7.30
C SER A 44 19.46 9.74 -7.46
N GLY A 45 18.76 10.86 -7.32
CA GLY A 45 17.34 10.94 -7.62
C GLY A 45 16.98 10.60 -9.07
N ALA A 46 17.85 10.94 -10.04
CA ALA A 46 17.63 10.61 -11.44
C ALA A 46 17.71 9.10 -11.69
N GLU A 47 18.71 8.42 -11.15
CA GLU A 47 18.85 6.96 -11.22
C GLU A 47 17.66 6.26 -10.53
N ALA A 48 17.23 6.76 -9.37
CA ALA A 48 16.07 6.23 -8.67
C ALA A 48 14.81 6.28 -9.53
N LEU A 49 14.53 7.42 -10.20
CA LEU A 49 13.38 7.56 -11.09
C LEU A 49 13.47 6.60 -12.30
N GLU A 50 14.66 6.35 -12.82
CA GLU A 50 14.83 5.40 -13.92
C GLU A 50 14.57 3.97 -13.48
N LEU A 51 15.10 3.56 -12.34
CA LEU A 51 14.82 2.24 -11.75
C LEU A 51 13.32 2.02 -11.48
N MET A 52 12.64 3.04 -10.96
CA MET A 52 11.20 2.94 -10.65
C MET A 52 10.32 2.76 -11.89
N ARG A 53 10.74 3.18 -13.08
CA ARG A 53 9.98 2.98 -14.32
C ARG A 53 9.83 1.51 -14.67
N SER A 54 10.86 0.71 -14.43
CA SER A 54 10.87 -0.72 -14.74
C SER A 54 10.42 -1.59 -13.56
N ASP A 55 10.73 -1.16 -12.35
CA ASP A 55 10.54 -1.95 -11.13
C ASP A 55 10.21 -1.04 -9.93
N PRO A 56 8.96 -0.55 -9.83
CA PRO A 56 8.57 0.33 -8.74
C PRO A 56 8.67 -0.36 -7.38
N PRO A 57 9.32 0.29 -6.38
CA PRO A 57 9.44 -0.26 -5.04
C PRO A 57 8.15 -0.12 -4.23
N ASP A 58 8.04 -0.86 -3.14
CA ASP A 58 6.99 -0.65 -2.14
C ASP A 58 7.35 0.51 -1.21
N LEU A 59 8.65 0.72 -0.95
CA LEU A 59 9.15 1.79 -0.09
C LEU A 59 10.41 2.43 -0.69
N LEU A 60 10.43 3.76 -0.69
CA LEU A 60 11.57 4.59 -1.02
C LEU A 60 12.19 5.13 0.27
N LEU A 61 13.46 4.85 0.48
CA LEU A 61 14.29 5.42 1.54
C LEU A 61 15.35 6.33 0.90
N THR A 62 15.25 7.64 1.08
CA THR A 62 16.12 8.60 0.40
C THR A 62 16.84 9.52 1.38
N ASP A 63 18.07 9.87 1.07
CA ASP A 63 18.72 11.01 1.70
C ASP A 63 18.01 12.31 1.34
N HIS A 64 18.05 13.29 2.25
CA HIS A 64 17.51 14.62 1.99
C HIS A 64 18.41 15.45 1.07
N LEU A 65 19.72 15.45 1.31
CA LEU A 65 20.69 16.28 0.58
C LEU A 65 21.47 15.44 -0.42
N MET A 66 21.08 15.50 -1.68
CA MET A 66 21.81 14.88 -2.77
C MET A 66 22.13 15.92 -3.85
N PRO A 67 23.25 15.76 -4.60
CA PRO A 67 23.57 16.62 -5.73
C PRO A 67 22.48 16.60 -6.81
N GLN A 68 22.24 17.73 -7.48
CA GLN A 68 21.33 17.91 -8.61
C GLN A 68 19.83 17.79 -8.28
N MET A 69 19.44 16.88 -7.41
CA MET A 69 18.06 16.66 -7.01
C MET A 69 18.01 16.28 -5.53
N THR A 70 17.37 17.11 -4.74
CA THR A 70 17.17 16.81 -3.30
C THR A 70 16.22 15.64 -3.11
N GLY A 71 16.31 14.99 -1.93
CA GLY A 71 15.37 13.93 -1.57
C GLY A 71 13.92 14.40 -1.60
N LEU A 72 13.63 15.61 -1.14
CA LEU A 72 12.26 16.15 -1.17
C LEU A 72 11.76 16.36 -2.61
N GLU A 73 12.59 16.88 -3.51
CA GLU A 73 12.21 17.00 -4.93
C GLU A 73 11.94 15.64 -5.57
N LEU A 74 12.75 14.61 -5.20
CA LEU A 74 12.51 13.24 -5.62
C LEU A 74 11.15 12.75 -5.08
N LEU A 75 10.86 12.97 -3.80
CA LEU A 75 9.61 12.52 -3.17
C LEU A 75 8.36 13.20 -3.75
N GLN A 76 8.44 14.47 -4.11
CA GLN A 76 7.35 15.17 -4.79
C GLN A 76 7.02 14.53 -6.13
N ARG A 77 8.04 14.18 -6.93
CA ARG A 77 7.86 13.46 -8.20
C ARG A 77 7.29 12.06 -7.97
N VAL A 78 7.82 11.33 -6.99
CA VAL A 78 7.32 9.99 -6.65
C VAL A 78 5.86 10.04 -6.20
N ARG A 79 5.47 11.02 -5.38
CA ARG A 79 4.08 11.22 -4.98
C ARG A 79 3.14 11.40 -6.16
N LEU A 80 3.58 12.16 -7.17
CA LEU A 80 2.75 12.48 -8.34
C LEU A 80 2.56 11.24 -9.25
N TYR A 81 3.62 10.48 -9.49
CA TYR A 81 3.60 9.37 -10.46
C TYR A 81 3.40 7.99 -9.82
N TYR A 82 3.72 7.85 -8.54
CA TYR A 82 3.67 6.59 -7.78
C TYR A 82 3.11 6.82 -6.37
N PRO A 83 1.84 7.23 -6.23
CA PRO A 83 1.26 7.63 -4.94
C PRO A 83 1.29 6.52 -3.88
N ASP A 84 1.27 5.26 -4.30
CA ASP A 84 1.27 4.09 -3.42
C ASP A 84 2.63 3.73 -2.84
N ILE A 85 3.72 4.35 -3.32
CA ILE A 85 5.06 4.12 -2.78
C ILE A 85 5.18 4.85 -1.44
N LEU A 86 5.55 4.13 -0.39
CA LEU A 86 5.88 4.73 0.90
C LEU A 86 7.21 5.48 0.83
N ARG A 87 7.31 6.59 1.50
CA ARG A 87 8.44 7.52 1.41
C ARG A 87 8.99 7.80 2.81
N ILE A 88 10.25 7.43 3.02
CA ILE A 88 11.02 7.73 4.24
C ILE A 88 12.23 8.58 3.84
N VAL A 89 12.50 9.63 4.60
CA VAL A 89 13.66 10.51 4.41
C VAL A 89 14.67 10.28 5.51
N LEU A 90 15.94 10.18 5.14
CA LEU A 90 17.07 10.32 6.03
C LEU A 90 17.52 11.79 6.02
N THR A 91 17.71 12.39 7.19
CA THR A 91 18.03 13.82 7.28
C THR A 91 19.04 14.11 8.40
N GLY A 92 19.89 15.07 8.19
CA GLY A 92 20.73 15.65 9.24
C GLY A 92 19.93 16.54 10.18
N GLN A 93 20.58 17.05 11.19
CA GLN A 93 19.93 17.89 12.21
C GLN A 93 19.54 19.28 11.68
N ALA A 94 20.28 19.78 10.70
CA ALA A 94 20.08 21.14 10.17
C ALA A 94 18.84 21.26 9.27
N GLU A 95 18.39 20.16 8.65
CA GLU A 95 17.31 20.13 7.65
C GLU A 95 15.96 19.70 8.23
N LEU A 96 15.91 19.45 9.54
CA LEU A 96 14.73 18.88 10.20
C LEU A 96 13.45 19.69 10.00
N GLU A 97 13.52 21.01 10.08
CA GLU A 97 12.35 21.88 9.91
C GLU A 97 11.73 21.76 8.50
N THR A 98 12.57 21.68 7.48
CA THR A 98 12.14 21.52 6.07
C THR A 98 11.46 20.17 5.87
N VAL A 99 12.00 19.10 6.44
CA VAL A 99 11.44 17.75 6.32
C VAL A 99 10.13 17.61 7.10
N VAL A 100 10.01 18.25 8.27
CA VAL A 100 8.76 18.28 9.05
C VAL A 100 7.61 18.93 8.28
N ALA A 101 7.88 20.03 7.53
CA ALA A 101 6.88 20.61 6.66
C ALA A 101 6.39 19.63 5.59
N ALA A 102 7.29 18.89 4.95
CA ALA A 102 6.95 17.88 3.93
C ALA A 102 6.10 16.71 4.48
N ILE A 103 6.25 16.36 5.77
CA ILE A 103 5.36 15.37 6.41
C ILE A 103 3.94 15.91 6.52
N ASN A 104 3.79 17.16 6.97
CA ASN A 104 2.49 17.79 7.13
C ASN A 104 1.75 17.91 5.78
N ASP A 105 2.48 18.08 4.70
CA ASP A 105 1.93 18.10 3.33
C ASP A 105 1.65 16.69 2.76
N GLY A 106 1.90 15.62 3.53
CA GLY A 106 1.70 14.22 3.12
C GLY A 106 2.72 13.72 2.09
N GLU A 107 3.83 14.41 1.92
CA GLU A 107 4.90 14.02 1.00
C GLU A 107 5.77 12.90 1.55
N VAL A 108 5.88 12.81 2.88
CA VAL A 108 6.75 11.89 3.62
C VAL A 108 5.94 11.10 4.63
N PHE A 109 6.10 9.78 4.65
CA PHE A 109 5.50 8.94 5.68
C PHE A 109 6.22 9.11 7.03
N ARG A 110 7.55 9.14 7.01
CA ARG A 110 8.40 9.32 8.18
C ARG A 110 9.77 9.85 7.79
N PHE A 111 10.44 10.54 8.72
CA PHE A 111 11.86 10.83 8.63
C PHE A 111 12.64 10.06 9.70
N LEU A 112 13.93 9.84 9.43
CA LEU A 112 14.92 9.32 10.37
C LEU A 112 16.13 10.24 10.39
N ARG A 113 16.69 10.44 11.58
CA ARG A 113 17.84 11.32 11.74
C ARG A 113 19.16 10.58 11.48
N LYS A 114 20.07 11.24 10.79
CA LYS A 114 21.47 10.80 10.67
C LYS A 114 22.28 11.33 11.86
N PRO A 115 23.08 10.49 12.55
CA PRO A 115 23.19 9.03 12.40
C PRO A 115 21.96 8.33 12.98
N TRP A 116 21.46 7.29 12.32
CA TRP A 116 20.32 6.50 12.77
C TRP A 116 20.76 5.36 13.70
N ASP A 117 19.83 4.89 14.50
CA ASP A 117 19.93 3.61 15.19
C ASP A 117 19.37 2.49 14.29
N ASP A 118 20.06 1.35 14.22
CA ASP A 118 19.69 0.22 13.38
C ASP A 118 18.30 -0.34 13.72
N THR A 119 17.93 -0.32 15.02
CA THR A 119 16.62 -0.77 15.49
C THR A 119 15.53 0.22 15.07
N GLU A 120 15.80 1.52 15.17
CA GLU A 120 14.88 2.58 14.75
C GLU A 120 14.62 2.50 13.24
N LEU A 121 15.67 2.32 12.42
CA LEU A 121 15.55 2.17 10.98
C LEU A 121 14.67 0.95 10.60
N LYS A 122 14.95 -0.22 11.20
CA LYS A 122 14.15 -1.43 10.95
C LYS A 122 12.70 -1.26 11.37
N LEU A 123 12.46 -0.69 12.53
CA LEU A 123 11.11 -0.45 13.04
C LEU A 123 10.34 0.52 12.15
N ALA A 124 10.97 1.60 11.70
CA ALA A 124 10.34 2.58 10.82
C ALA A 124 9.91 1.96 9.49
N ILE A 125 10.78 1.15 8.88
CA ILE A 125 10.49 0.43 7.63
C ILE A 125 9.36 -0.59 7.86
N HIS A 126 9.44 -1.39 8.92
CA HIS A 126 8.42 -2.38 9.25
C HIS A 126 7.03 -1.73 9.41
N LEU A 127 6.94 -0.70 10.23
CA LEU A 127 5.67 0.01 10.46
C LEU A 127 5.12 0.66 9.19
N ALA A 128 5.99 1.20 8.34
CA ALA A 128 5.58 1.74 7.05
C ALA A 128 4.96 0.66 6.16
N LEU A 129 5.64 -0.47 5.98
CA LEU A 129 5.16 -1.57 5.15
C LEU A 129 3.87 -2.21 5.68
N GLU A 130 3.73 -2.37 7.00
CA GLU A 130 2.50 -2.85 7.62
C GLU A 130 1.33 -1.87 7.41
N HIS A 131 1.58 -0.58 7.53
CA HIS A 131 0.58 0.44 7.22
C HIS A 131 0.09 0.35 5.77
N GLN A 132 1.02 0.21 4.82
CA GLN A 132 0.70 0.07 3.40
C GLN A 132 -0.11 -1.20 3.13
N ARG A 133 0.29 -2.34 3.73
CA ARG A 133 -0.41 -3.61 3.61
C ARG A 133 -1.86 -3.49 4.08
N THR A 134 -2.06 -2.90 5.25
CA THR A 134 -3.41 -2.68 5.82
C THR A 134 -4.25 -1.76 4.94
N THR A 135 -3.67 -0.69 4.42
CA THR A 135 -4.37 0.27 3.54
C THR A 135 -4.77 -0.39 2.21
N ARG A 136 -3.88 -1.17 1.59
CA ARG A 136 -4.17 -1.92 0.35
C ARG A 136 -5.25 -2.98 0.57
N GLU A 137 -5.21 -3.71 1.69
CA GLU A 137 -6.21 -4.73 2.01
C GLU A 137 -7.59 -4.09 2.26
N ASN A 138 -7.64 -2.99 3.00
CA ASN A 138 -8.89 -2.24 3.20
C ASN A 138 -9.48 -1.74 1.88
N ALA A 139 -8.65 -1.19 0.99
CA ALA A 139 -9.10 -0.74 -0.33
C ALA A 139 -9.68 -1.91 -1.15
N ARG A 140 -8.99 -3.05 -1.17
CA ARG A 140 -9.45 -4.28 -1.83
C ARG A 140 -10.78 -4.78 -1.29
N LEU A 141 -10.94 -4.82 0.03
CA LEU A 141 -12.17 -5.25 0.67
C LEU A 141 -13.34 -4.31 0.32
N LEU A 142 -13.10 -3.01 0.29
CA LEU A 142 -14.10 -2.02 -0.13
C LEU A 142 -14.52 -2.19 -1.59
N GLU A 143 -13.59 -2.50 -2.48
CA GLU A 143 -13.91 -2.80 -3.89
C GLU A 143 -14.76 -4.07 -4.03
N LEU A 144 -14.43 -5.13 -3.30
CA LEU A 144 -15.23 -6.36 -3.27
C LEU A 144 -16.64 -6.12 -2.75
N LEU A 145 -16.79 -5.34 -1.66
CA LEU A 145 -18.11 -4.99 -1.13
C LEU A 145 -18.94 -4.16 -2.11
N ARG A 146 -18.32 -3.21 -2.82
CA ARG A 146 -19.00 -2.44 -3.87
C ARG A 146 -19.47 -3.34 -5.02
N ALA A 147 -18.60 -4.24 -5.49
CA ALA A 147 -18.96 -5.18 -6.54
C ALA A 147 -20.13 -6.10 -6.11
N GLN A 148 -20.15 -6.58 -4.87
CA GLN A 148 -21.27 -7.37 -4.34
C GLN A 148 -22.57 -6.55 -4.26
N ALA A 149 -22.50 -5.30 -3.80
CA ALA A 149 -23.65 -4.41 -3.73
C ALA A 149 -24.24 -4.13 -5.13
N ASP A 150 -23.39 -3.97 -6.15
CA ASP A 150 -23.82 -3.77 -7.54
C ASP A 150 -24.51 -5.02 -8.12
N VAL A 151 -24.06 -6.22 -7.75
CA VAL A 151 -24.72 -7.47 -8.14
C VAL A 151 -26.10 -7.56 -7.48
N ILE A 152 -26.21 -7.31 -6.18
CA ILE A 152 -27.48 -7.32 -5.45
C ILE A 152 -28.44 -6.31 -6.06
N LYS A 153 -28.01 -5.10 -6.36
CA LYS A 153 -28.82 -4.06 -6.98
C LYS A 153 -29.33 -4.47 -8.37
N ARG A 154 -28.52 -5.13 -9.17
CA ARG A 154 -28.94 -5.67 -10.48
C ARG A 154 -29.95 -6.79 -10.33
N LEU A 155 -29.75 -7.71 -9.37
CA LEU A 155 -30.72 -8.77 -9.09
C LEU A 155 -32.04 -8.21 -8.60
N GLU A 156 -32.02 -7.22 -7.71
CA GLU A 156 -33.22 -6.53 -7.22
C GLU A 156 -33.96 -5.81 -8.36
N SER A 157 -33.24 -5.20 -9.30
CA SER A 157 -33.85 -4.53 -10.46
C SER A 157 -34.53 -5.51 -11.42
N ASN A 158 -33.94 -6.71 -11.60
CA ASN A 158 -34.51 -7.75 -12.47
C ASN A 158 -35.60 -8.58 -11.78
N HIS A 159 -35.54 -8.69 -10.45
CA HIS A 159 -36.46 -9.46 -9.63
C HIS A 159 -36.79 -8.65 -8.36
N PRO A 160 -37.70 -7.67 -8.44
CA PRO A 160 -38.06 -6.84 -7.30
C PRO A 160 -38.52 -7.68 -6.11
N GLY A 161 -37.93 -7.44 -4.94
CA GLY A 161 -38.23 -8.15 -3.71
C GLY A 161 -37.38 -9.39 -3.42
N ILE A 162 -36.40 -9.75 -4.30
CA ILE A 162 -35.52 -10.92 -4.10
C ILE A 162 -34.67 -10.81 -2.82
N SER A 163 -34.33 -9.59 -2.41
CA SER A 163 -33.57 -9.33 -1.18
C SER A 163 -34.46 -9.14 0.06
N SER A 164 -35.80 -9.09 -0.09
CA SER A 164 -36.74 -8.89 1.01
C SER A 164 -37.31 -10.22 1.51
N ILE A 165 -36.87 -10.64 2.70
CA ILE A 165 -37.50 -11.78 3.38
C ILE A 165 -38.73 -11.29 4.11
N ARG A 166 -39.92 -11.63 3.62
CA ARG A 166 -41.18 -11.39 4.33
C ARG A 166 -41.39 -12.47 5.41
N ARG A 167 -41.66 -12.02 6.65
CA ARG A 167 -41.95 -12.94 7.75
C ARG A 167 -43.36 -12.64 8.26
N ASP A 168 -44.06 -13.69 8.71
CA ASP A 168 -45.33 -13.54 9.39
C ASP A 168 -45.15 -13.10 10.86
N ALA A 169 -46.26 -12.96 11.57
CA ALA A 169 -46.28 -12.57 12.99
C ALA A 169 -45.60 -13.60 13.91
N SER A 170 -45.38 -14.83 13.46
CA SER A 170 -44.68 -15.89 14.19
C SER A 170 -43.17 -15.93 13.88
N GLY A 171 -42.70 -15.13 12.91
CA GLY A 171 -41.34 -15.12 12.44
C GLY A 171 -41.04 -16.13 11.33
N ALA A 172 -42.01 -16.88 10.84
CA ALA A 172 -41.85 -17.81 9.74
C ALA A 172 -41.69 -17.05 8.39
N ILE A 173 -40.85 -17.58 7.51
CA ILE A 173 -40.60 -16.99 6.19
C ILE A 173 -41.82 -17.25 5.30
N LEU A 174 -42.40 -16.18 4.77
CA LEU A 174 -43.47 -16.25 3.78
C LEU A 174 -42.81 -16.39 2.39
N ILE A 175 -42.96 -17.54 1.81
CA ILE A 175 -42.58 -17.78 0.39
C ILE A 175 -43.80 -17.33 -0.44
N ALA A 176 -43.62 -16.35 -1.34
CA ALA A 176 -44.66 -16.00 -2.30
C ALA A 176 -44.82 -17.17 -3.26
N GLU A 177 -45.97 -17.82 -3.29
CA GLU A 177 -46.32 -18.79 -4.33
C GLU A 177 -46.35 -18.05 -5.67
N ASP A 178 -45.67 -18.64 -6.68
CA ASP A 178 -45.61 -18.12 -8.04
C ASP A 178 -47.02 -18.16 -8.65
N GLU A 179 -47.68 -17.02 -8.82
CA GLU A 179 -49.02 -16.90 -9.43
C GLU A 179 -49.05 -17.29 -10.93
N ARG A 180 -48.07 -18.02 -11.46
CA ARG A 180 -47.95 -18.39 -12.87
C ARG A 180 -48.34 -19.83 -13.20
N ALA A 181 -49.03 -20.53 -12.29
CA ALA A 181 -49.58 -21.83 -12.62
C ALA A 181 -51.11 -21.75 -12.67
N GLN A 182 -51.64 -21.07 -13.66
CA GLN A 182 -53.02 -21.38 -14.16
C GLN A 182 -52.85 -22.38 -15.32
N PRO A 183 -53.41 -23.59 -15.20
CA PRO A 183 -53.52 -24.44 -16.37
C PRO A 183 -54.66 -23.89 -17.23
N ASP A 184 -54.37 -23.69 -18.53
CA ASP A 184 -55.35 -23.46 -19.56
C ASP A 184 -56.33 -24.66 -19.59
N GLU A 185 -57.64 -24.40 -19.38
CA GLU A 185 -58.73 -25.28 -19.77
C GLU A 185 -59.11 -25.00 -21.24
#